data_2ce7be8dd01d5a2cb9983d9567a61b19
#
_entry.id   2ce7be8dd01d5a2cb9983d9567a61b19
#
_cell.length_a   1.000
_cell.length_b   1.000
_cell.length_c   1.000
_cell.angle_alpha   90.00
_cell.angle_beta   90.00
_cell.angle_gamma   90.00
#
_symmetry.space_group_name_H-M   'P 1'
#
loop_
_entity.id
_entity.type
_entity.pdbx_description
1 polymer ?
#
loop_
_entity_poly.entity_id
_entity_poly.type
_entity_poly.pdbx_seq_one_letter_code
_entity_poly.pdbx_strand_id
1 'polypeptide(L)'
;ALWILPIGMITALSLYRILPEEPALFYVEGMMSRIQNEATLTLADGTVVSLDSAANGLSLQQQTAEVMIASSQIKYQQASHKTQQTEYNTLSTNTDRKYDIVLEDGTHVYLNASSRLTYPLVFPADKRVVRLEGEAYFEIAKDARRPFFVETDRLKVQQYGTSFNLRNYRESPVEVVLIEGSVEVHTSGKHHMLKPGQLASYNAQGDTLRVQDVNTALYTAWHTGQVTFNECPLRD
;
A
#
# COMPACT_ATOMS: atom_id res chain seq x y z
N ALA A 1 -10.56 70.04 -44.85
CA ALA A 1 -10.57 68.62 -44.98
C ALA A 1 -9.93 68.01 -43.73
N LEU A 2 -10.77 67.54 -42.81
CA LEU A 2 -10.34 66.84 -41.60
C LEU A 2 -10.02 65.39 -41.96
N TRP A 3 -8.85 64.92 -41.62
CA TRP A 3 -8.50 63.51 -41.68
C TRP A 3 -8.85 62.87 -40.32
N ILE A 4 -9.84 62.02 -40.31
CA ILE A 4 -10.18 61.16 -39.17
C ILE A 4 -9.41 59.83 -39.39
N LEU A 5 -8.40 59.58 -38.58
CA LEU A 5 -7.76 58.28 -38.46
C LEU A 5 -8.62 57.37 -37.58
N PRO A 6 -8.82 56.09 -37.90
CA PRO A 6 -9.66 55.19 -37.12
C PRO A 6 -8.98 54.78 -35.83
N ILE A 7 -9.61 55.12 -34.71
CA ILE A 7 -9.22 54.78 -33.33
C ILE A 7 -9.50 53.27 -32.99
N GLY A 8 -9.60 52.44 -34.00
CA GLY A 8 -10.02 51.03 -33.82
C GLY A 8 -8.90 49.97 -33.75
N MET A 9 -7.62 50.37 -33.95
CA MET A 9 -6.54 49.33 -34.14
C MET A 9 -5.47 49.29 -33.04
N ILE A 10 -5.58 50.09 -31.96
CA ILE A 10 -4.58 50.10 -30.87
C ILE A 10 -5.06 49.28 -29.64
N THR A 11 -6.31 48.89 -29.58
CA THR A 11 -6.84 48.15 -28.41
C THR A 11 -6.71 46.66 -28.51
N ALA A 12 -6.41 46.08 -29.66
CA ALA A 12 -6.24 44.64 -29.82
C ALA A 12 -4.80 44.13 -29.52
N LEU A 13 -3.77 44.98 -29.60
CA LEU A 13 -2.39 44.58 -29.33
C LEU A 13 -1.98 44.75 -27.85
N SER A 14 -2.71 45.53 -27.06
CA SER A 14 -2.39 45.72 -25.64
C SER A 14 -3.05 44.70 -24.70
N LEU A 15 -4.04 43.96 -25.18
CA LEU A 15 -4.67 42.88 -24.43
C LEU A 15 -3.98 41.53 -24.57
N TYR A 16 -3.05 41.38 -25.53
CA TYR A 16 -2.31 40.11 -25.71
C TYR A 16 -1.07 39.99 -24.80
N ARG A 17 -0.81 40.99 -23.95
CA ARG A 17 0.36 41.03 -23.05
C ARG A 17 0.04 40.86 -21.55
N ILE A 18 -1.19 40.49 -21.19
CA ILE A 18 -1.62 40.31 -19.81
C ILE A 18 -2.19 38.88 -19.60
N LEU A 19 -1.87 37.93 -20.43
CA LEU A 19 -2.02 36.54 -20.07
C LEU A 19 -0.68 36.09 -19.48
N PRO A 20 -0.63 35.66 -18.22
CA PRO A 20 0.59 35.09 -17.68
C PRO A 20 0.91 33.82 -18.48
N GLU A 21 2.13 33.85 -19.09
CA GLU A 21 2.71 32.65 -19.66
C GLU A 21 2.69 31.53 -18.61
N GLU A 22 1.90 30.52 -18.89
CA GLU A 22 2.04 29.12 -18.44
C GLU A 22 2.82 28.83 -17.13
N PRO A 23 2.30 29.10 -15.92
CA PRO A 23 2.83 28.39 -14.74
C PRO A 23 2.02 27.16 -14.34
N ALA A 24 0.80 26.97 -14.87
CA ALA A 24 -0.10 25.93 -14.36
C ALA A 24 0.32 24.51 -14.75
N LEU A 25 0.83 24.29 -15.97
CA LEU A 25 1.23 22.95 -16.43
C LEU A 25 2.52 22.47 -15.76
N PHE A 26 3.53 23.34 -15.63
CA PHE A 26 4.76 23.00 -14.91
C PHE A 26 4.55 22.76 -13.42
N TYR A 27 3.59 23.45 -12.81
CA TYR A 27 3.26 23.24 -11.39
C TYR A 27 2.53 21.93 -11.17
N VAL A 28 1.63 21.55 -12.08
CA VAL A 28 0.89 20.28 -12.04
C VAL A 28 1.83 19.10 -12.34
N GLU A 29 2.71 19.17 -13.32
CA GLU A 29 3.73 18.15 -13.57
C GLU A 29 4.72 18.00 -12.41
N GLY A 30 5.19 19.09 -11.82
CA GLY A 30 6.06 19.08 -10.65
C GLY A 30 5.37 18.50 -9.41
N MET A 31 4.08 18.76 -9.20
CA MET A 31 3.26 18.12 -8.14
C MET A 31 3.00 16.64 -8.45
N MET A 32 2.64 16.29 -9.68
CA MET A 32 2.45 14.90 -10.08
C MET A 32 3.73 14.06 -9.95
N SER A 33 4.88 14.63 -10.33
CA SER A 33 6.20 14.00 -10.17
C SER A 33 6.59 13.83 -8.69
N ARG A 34 6.22 14.75 -7.80
CA ARG A 34 6.43 14.60 -6.35
C ARG A 34 5.56 13.51 -5.76
N ILE A 35 4.27 13.50 -6.10
CA ILE A 35 3.31 12.47 -5.62
C ILE A 35 3.73 11.07 -6.07
N GLN A 36 4.36 10.92 -7.24
CA GLN A 36 4.86 9.62 -7.72
C GLN A 36 6.06 9.10 -6.92
N ASN A 37 6.79 9.97 -6.22
CA ASN A 37 7.96 9.60 -5.42
C ASN A 37 7.72 9.54 -3.91
N GLU A 38 6.50 9.82 -3.44
CA GLU A 38 6.13 9.82 -2.03
C GLU A 38 5.22 8.64 -1.68
N ALA A 39 5.25 8.19 -0.43
CA ALA A 39 4.22 7.28 0.05
C ALA A 39 2.90 8.01 0.11
N THR A 40 1.82 7.38 -0.36
CA THR A 40 0.49 8.00 -0.47
C THR A 40 -0.59 7.17 0.17
N LEU A 41 -1.56 7.84 0.78
CA LEU A 41 -2.81 7.26 1.23
C LEU A 41 -3.94 7.78 0.33
N THR A 42 -4.55 6.88 -0.45
CA THR A 42 -5.77 7.19 -1.20
C THR A 42 -6.97 6.82 -0.34
N LEU A 43 -7.81 7.79 -0.05
CA LEU A 43 -9.03 7.63 0.74
C LEU A 43 -10.17 7.08 -0.11
N ALA A 44 -11.24 6.62 0.54
CA ALA A 44 -12.42 6.04 -0.10
C ALA A 44 -13.14 7.00 -1.09
N ASP A 45 -13.04 8.31 -0.87
CA ASP A 45 -13.58 9.36 -1.75
C ASP A 45 -12.66 9.70 -2.94
N GLY A 46 -11.49 9.02 -3.05
CA GLY A 46 -10.48 9.26 -4.08
C GLY A 46 -9.47 10.35 -3.72
N THR A 47 -9.59 11.02 -2.57
CA THR A 47 -8.60 11.99 -2.10
C THR A 47 -7.25 11.32 -1.88
N VAL A 48 -6.18 11.90 -2.42
CA VAL A 48 -4.81 11.41 -2.26
C VAL A 48 -4.08 12.29 -1.26
N VAL A 49 -3.56 11.67 -0.21
CA VAL A 49 -2.77 12.33 0.83
C VAL A 49 -1.32 11.86 0.72
N SER A 50 -0.38 12.80 0.55
CA SER A 50 1.04 12.53 0.63
C SER A 50 1.44 12.32 2.09
N LEU A 51 2.04 11.18 2.40
CA LEU A 51 2.43 10.81 3.76
C LEU A 51 3.79 11.43 4.15
N ASP A 52 4.64 11.72 3.18
CA ASP A 52 5.94 12.36 3.40
C ASP A 52 5.77 13.85 3.72
N SER A 53 4.73 14.48 3.14
CA SER A 53 4.39 15.89 3.36
C SER A 53 3.40 16.10 4.51
N ALA A 54 2.69 15.04 4.92
CA ALA A 54 1.78 15.09 6.06
C ALA A 54 2.59 15.24 7.35
N ALA A 55 2.66 16.46 7.85
CA ALA A 55 3.30 16.74 9.12
C ALA A 55 2.70 15.84 10.22
N ASN A 56 3.55 15.41 11.17
CA ASN A 56 3.19 14.60 12.32
C ASN A 56 1.89 15.09 12.96
N GLY A 57 0.90 14.21 13.08
CA GLY A 57 -0.35 14.49 13.78
C GLY A 57 -1.51 14.94 12.87
N LEU A 58 -1.47 14.63 11.57
CA LEU A 58 -2.64 14.84 10.72
C LEU A 58 -3.75 13.84 11.08
N SER A 59 -4.92 14.35 11.43
CA SER A 59 -6.15 13.58 11.62
C SER A 59 -7.10 13.86 10.46
N LEU A 60 -7.60 12.80 9.82
CA LEU A 60 -8.55 12.86 8.73
C LEU A 60 -9.83 12.15 9.15
N GLN A 61 -10.95 12.86 9.06
CA GLN A 61 -12.27 12.29 9.35
C GLN A 61 -12.83 11.66 8.08
N GLN A 62 -13.18 10.39 8.16
CA GLN A 62 -13.95 9.66 7.15
C GLN A 62 -15.30 9.25 7.75
N GLN A 63 -16.26 8.83 6.94
CA GLN A 63 -17.61 8.55 7.42
C GLN A 63 -17.64 7.46 8.53
N THR A 64 -16.76 6.47 8.45
CA THR A 64 -16.75 5.30 9.35
C THR A 64 -15.57 5.24 10.29
N ALA A 65 -14.51 6.05 10.05
CA ALA A 65 -13.29 6.01 10.84
C ALA A 65 -12.57 7.36 10.86
N GLU A 66 -11.84 7.61 11.94
CA GLU A 66 -10.81 8.65 12.01
C GLU A 66 -9.46 8.03 11.68
N VAL A 67 -8.74 8.65 10.75
CA VAL A 67 -7.40 8.22 10.33
C VAL A 67 -6.38 9.14 10.95
N MET A 68 -5.54 8.63 11.84
CA MET A 68 -4.43 9.36 12.42
C MET A 68 -3.13 8.99 11.72
N ILE A 69 -2.46 9.98 11.16
CA ILE A 69 -1.17 9.84 10.48
C ILE A 69 -0.09 10.45 11.38
N ALA A 70 0.88 9.63 11.78
CA ALA A 70 2.00 10.06 12.61
C ALA A 70 3.31 9.49 12.06
N SER A 71 4.25 10.34 11.68
CA SER A 71 5.61 10.03 11.20
C SER A 71 5.65 8.94 10.11
N SER A 72 5.70 7.67 10.49
CA SER A 72 5.75 6.52 9.58
C SER A 72 4.62 5.52 9.85
N GLN A 73 3.61 5.91 10.62
CA GLN A 73 2.54 5.01 11.03
C GLN A 73 1.16 5.62 10.80
N ILE A 74 0.26 4.81 10.25
CA ILE A 74 -1.17 5.11 10.14
C ILE A 74 -1.91 4.27 11.19
N LYS A 75 -2.82 4.92 11.92
CA LYS A 75 -3.73 4.26 12.87
C LYS A 75 -5.17 4.61 12.55
N TYR A 76 -6.05 3.62 12.67
CA TYR A 76 -7.48 3.79 12.53
C TYR A 76 -8.16 3.79 13.89
N GLN A 77 -9.05 4.78 14.09
CA GLN A 77 -9.94 4.81 15.23
C GLN A 77 -11.38 4.75 14.71
N GLN A 78 -12.15 3.79 15.20
CA GLN A 78 -13.53 3.60 14.72
C GLN A 78 -14.38 4.83 15.04
N ALA A 79 -15.04 5.40 14.04
CA ALA A 79 -16.05 6.40 14.23
C ALA A 79 -17.40 5.73 14.55
N SER A 80 -18.25 6.42 15.32
CA SER A 80 -19.52 5.88 15.86
C SER A 80 -20.61 5.59 14.83
N HIS A 81 -20.36 5.75 13.53
CA HIS A 81 -21.37 5.63 12.48
C HIS A 81 -21.22 4.32 11.71
N LYS A 82 -22.23 3.46 11.78
CA LYS A 82 -22.35 2.26 10.94
C LYS A 82 -22.94 2.69 9.59
N THR A 83 -22.12 2.72 8.56
CA THR A 83 -22.59 2.79 7.18
C THR A 83 -22.85 1.39 6.63
N GLN A 84 -23.81 1.28 5.70
CA GLN A 84 -24.11 0.00 5.02
C GLN A 84 -23.09 -0.34 3.94
N GLN A 85 -22.28 0.60 3.52
CA GLN A 85 -21.29 0.43 2.44
C GLN A 85 -19.89 0.36 3.02
N THR A 86 -19.13 -0.67 2.62
CA THR A 86 -17.72 -0.82 2.99
C THR A 86 -16.87 0.18 2.20
N GLU A 87 -16.20 1.06 2.91
CA GLU A 87 -15.24 2.02 2.35
C GLU A 87 -13.84 1.41 2.37
N TYR A 88 -13.06 1.67 1.32
CA TYR A 88 -11.69 1.16 1.19
C TYR A 88 -10.70 2.29 1.05
N ASN A 89 -9.58 2.17 1.76
CA ASN A 89 -8.41 3.00 1.55
C ASN A 89 -7.30 2.19 0.87
N THR A 90 -6.37 2.90 0.22
CA THR A 90 -5.20 2.29 -0.40
C THR A 90 -3.95 3.03 0.05
N LEU A 91 -3.06 2.30 0.74
CA LEU A 91 -1.70 2.75 1.07
C LEU A 91 -0.76 2.30 -0.04
N SER A 92 0.00 3.24 -0.61
CA SER A 92 1.00 2.96 -1.64
C SER A 92 2.36 3.49 -1.22
N THR A 93 3.40 2.69 -1.37
CA THR A 93 4.80 3.06 -1.14
C THR A 93 5.53 3.17 -2.46
N ASN A 94 6.53 4.05 -2.52
CA ASN A 94 7.44 4.18 -3.66
C ASN A 94 8.65 3.25 -3.52
N THR A 95 9.65 3.39 -4.41
CA THR A 95 10.85 2.55 -4.48
C THR A 95 11.78 2.67 -3.27
N ASP A 96 11.70 3.77 -2.51
CA ASP A 96 12.66 4.09 -1.44
C ASP A 96 12.04 4.10 -0.05
N ARG A 97 10.71 3.90 0.04
CA ARG A 97 9.98 4.04 1.30
C ARG A 97 9.29 2.75 1.72
N LYS A 98 9.30 2.55 3.02
CA LYS A 98 8.50 1.55 3.72
C LYS A 98 7.52 2.29 4.61
N TYR A 99 6.37 1.69 4.88
CA TYR A 99 5.38 2.32 5.73
C TYR A 99 4.68 1.29 6.62
N ASP A 100 4.39 1.69 7.86
CA ASP A 100 3.72 0.84 8.82
C ASP A 100 2.26 1.28 8.97
N ILE A 101 1.36 0.31 9.07
CA ILE A 101 -0.05 0.59 9.29
C ILE A 101 -0.62 -0.36 10.34
N VAL A 102 -1.41 0.20 11.25
CA VAL A 102 -2.25 -0.58 12.18
C VAL A 102 -3.68 -0.48 11.72
N LEU A 103 -4.24 -1.61 11.29
CA LEU A 103 -5.62 -1.72 10.84
C LEU A 103 -6.59 -1.63 12.03
N GLU A 104 -7.90 -1.49 11.74
CA GLU A 104 -8.92 -1.28 12.78
C GLU A 104 -9.06 -2.45 13.75
N ASP A 105 -8.71 -3.67 13.31
CA ASP A 105 -8.73 -4.89 14.11
C ASP A 105 -7.47 -5.08 14.97
N GLY A 106 -6.52 -4.14 14.91
CA GLY A 106 -5.23 -4.21 15.57
C GLY A 106 -4.15 -5.00 14.82
N THR A 107 -4.43 -5.45 13.60
CA THR A 107 -3.43 -6.08 12.72
C THR A 107 -2.38 -5.06 12.33
N HIS A 108 -1.09 -5.41 12.50
CA HIS A 108 0.04 -4.62 12.04
C HIS A 108 0.49 -5.10 10.65
N VAL A 109 0.66 -4.18 9.72
CA VAL A 109 1.18 -4.45 8.38
C VAL A 109 2.36 -3.52 8.12
N TYR A 110 3.51 -4.10 7.83
CA TYR A 110 4.71 -3.40 7.40
C TYR A 110 4.79 -3.53 5.89
N LEU A 111 4.59 -2.43 5.18
CA LEU A 111 4.56 -2.39 3.73
C LEU A 111 5.94 -2.04 3.19
N ASN A 112 6.52 -2.93 2.37
CA ASN A 112 7.84 -2.71 1.77
C ASN A 112 7.77 -1.69 0.62
N ALA A 113 8.91 -1.33 0.06
CA ALA A 113 9.02 -0.44 -1.09
C ALA A 113 8.25 -0.98 -2.31
N SER A 114 7.77 -0.08 -3.18
CA SER A 114 7.04 -0.40 -4.41
C SER A 114 5.84 -1.32 -4.19
N SER A 115 5.08 -1.08 -3.13
CA SER A 115 3.98 -1.93 -2.69
C SER A 115 2.69 -1.15 -2.50
N ARG A 116 1.57 -1.86 -2.59
CA ARG A 116 0.22 -1.30 -2.42
C ARG A 116 -0.63 -2.23 -1.59
N LEU A 117 -1.24 -1.69 -0.55
CA LEU A 117 -2.19 -2.37 0.32
C LEU A 117 -3.54 -1.69 0.22
N THR A 118 -4.58 -2.43 -0.20
CA THR A 118 -5.97 -1.97 -0.19
C THR A 118 -6.72 -2.71 0.92
N TYR A 119 -7.40 -1.98 1.78
CA TYR A 119 -8.05 -2.51 2.97
C TYR A 119 -9.32 -1.72 3.30
N PRO A 120 -10.33 -2.33 3.92
CA PRO A 120 -11.53 -1.63 4.36
C PRO A 120 -11.24 -0.80 5.61
N LEU A 121 -11.95 0.32 5.78
CA LEU A 121 -11.89 1.14 6.99
C LEU A 121 -12.40 0.39 8.23
N VAL A 122 -13.41 -0.45 8.03
CA VAL A 122 -13.98 -1.35 9.03
C VAL A 122 -14.19 -2.72 8.40
N PHE A 123 -13.67 -3.76 9.03
CA PHE A 123 -13.86 -5.12 8.53
C PHE A 123 -15.30 -5.61 8.72
N PRO A 124 -15.86 -6.33 7.74
CA PRO A 124 -17.13 -7.04 7.91
C PRO A 124 -17.13 -8.03 9.09
N ALA A 125 -18.31 -8.38 9.55
CA ALA A 125 -18.48 -9.22 10.72
C ALA A 125 -18.09 -10.70 10.50
N ASP A 126 -18.01 -11.16 9.24
CA ASP A 126 -17.77 -12.56 8.87
C ASP A 126 -16.31 -12.86 8.52
N LYS A 127 -15.58 -11.89 7.99
CA LYS A 127 -14.19 -12.06 7.53
C LYS A 127 -13.45 -10.74 7.44
N ARG A 128 -12.12 -10.82 7.44
CA ARG A 128 -11.22 -9.68 7.25
C ARG A 128 -10.44 -9.90 5.96
N VAL A 129 -10.57 -8.99 5.00
CA VAL A 129 -9.94 -9.14 3.68
C VAL A 129 -9.17 -7.89 3.34
N VAL A 130 -7.89 -8.08 2.97
CA VAL A 130 -7.05 -7.04 2.39
C VAL A 130 -6.48 -7.52 1.06
N ARG A 131 -6.07 -6.59 0.19
CA ARG A 131 -5.43 -6.91 -1.09
C ARG A 131 -4.03 -6.33 -1.13
N LEU A 132 -3.05 -7.15 -1.57
CA LEU A 132 -1.64 -6.79 -1.64
C LEU A 132 -1.11 -6.90 -3.08
N GLU A 133 -0.43 -5.83 -3.53
CA GLU A 133 0.53 -5.82 -4.63
C GLU A 133 1.89 -5.44 -4.05
N GLY A 134 2.98 -6.12 -4.42
CA GLY A 134 4.30 -5.89 -3.85
C GLY A 134 4.60 -6.78 -2.64
N GLU A 135 5.21 -6.27 -1.59
CA GLU A 135 5.65 -7.05 -0.43
C GLU A 135 5.21 -6.42 0.89
N ALA A 136 4.71 -7.26 1.79
CA ALA A 136 4.38 -6.88 3.15
C ALA A 136 4.65 -7.99 4.16
N TYR A 137 5.05 -7.57 5.37
CA TYR A 137 5.08 -8.41 6.55
C TYR A 137 3.83 -8.13 7.39
N PHE A 138 3.17 -9.19 7.83
CA PHE A 138 1.92 -9.13 8.56
C PHE A 138 2.09 -9.71 9.97
N GLU A 139 1.61 -8.99 10.95
CA GLU A 139 1.36 -9.47 12.32
C GLU A 139 -0.13 -9.37 12.59
N ILE A 140 -0.83 -10.49 12.41
CA ILE A 140 -2.28 -10.50 12.40
C ILE A 140 -2.85 -10.62 13.81
N ALA A 141 -3.74 -9.69 14.17
CA ALA A 141 -4.50 -9.76 15.41
C ALA A 141 -5.34 -11.05 15.48
N LYS A 142 -5.26 -11.76 16.60
CA LYS A 142 -5.98 -13.03 16.81
C LYS A 142 -7.49 -12.76 16.88
N ASP A 143 -8.25 -13.34 15.96
CA ASP A 143 -9.71 -13.38 16.00
C ASP A 143 -10.20 -14.69 15.38
N ALA A 144 -10.55 -15.64 16.25
CA ALA A 144 -11.01 -16.98 15.82
C ALA A 144 -12.38 -16.97 15.12
N ARG A 145 -13.16 -15.89 15.27
CA ARG A 145 -14.50 -15.77 14.65
C ARG A 145 -14.46 -15.22 13.24
N ARG A 146 -13.43 -14.40 12.91
CA ARG A 146 -13.28 -13.75 11.63
C ARG A 146 -11.91 -14.11 11.04
N PRO A 147 -11.85 -15.05 10.07
CA PRO A 147 -10.61 -15.36 9.39
C PRO A 147 -10.08 -14.12 8.64
N PHE A 148 -8.76 -13.99 8.57
CA PHE A 148 -8.11 -12.92 7.82
C PHE A 148 -7.58 -13.47 6.50
N PHE A 149 -7.81 -12.73 5.44
CA PHE A 149 -7.38 -13.07 4.09
C PHE A 149 -6.51 -11.96 3.51
N VAL A 150 -5.37 -12.36 2.93
CA VAL A 150 -4.63 -11.50 2.03
C VAL A 150 -4.84 -12.02 0.60
N GLU A 151 -5.47 -11.21 -0.23
CA GLU A 151 -5.71 -11.52 -1.64
C GLU A 151 -4.64 -10.86 -2.50
N THR A 152 -4.14 -11.60 -3.47
CA THR A 152 -3.31 -11.10 -4.57
C THR A 152 -4.03 -11.36 -5.88
N ASP A 153 -3.47 -10.92 -6.99
CA ASP A 153 -3.94 -11.25 -8.34
C ASP A 153 -3.75 -12.74 -8.71
N ARG A 154 -2.93 -13.49 -7.95
CA ARG A 154 -2.47 -14.84 -8.29
C ARG A 154 -2.81 -15.92 -7.26
N LEU A 155 -2.94 -15.56 -5.99
CA LEU A 155 -3.29 -16.48 -4.91
C LEU A 155 -3.97 -15.75 -3.76
N LYS A 156 -4.50 -16.52 -2.82
CA LYS A 156 -5.09 -16.03 -1.59
C LYS A 156 -4.46 -16.74 -0.39
N VAL A 157 -4.17 -15.98 0.65
CA VAL A 157 -3.61 -16.48 1.91
C VAL A 157 -4.68 -16.35 2.99
N GLN A 158 -5.00 -17.44 3.65
CA GLN A 158 -5.94 -17.47 4.79
C GLN A 158 -5.18 -17.77 6.08
N GLN A 159 -5.54 -17.05 7.15
CA GLN A 159 -4.94 -17.25 8.45
C GLN A 159 -5.86 -16.82 9.63
N TYR A 160 -5.49 -17.18 10.88
CA TYR A 160 -6.30 -16.94 12.09
C TYR A 160 -5.55 -16.23 13.24
N GLY A 161 -4.32 -15.75 13.00
CA GLY A 161 -3.47 -15.09 13.99
C GLY A 161 -2.04 -15.59 13.88
N THR A 162 -1.32 -15.01 12.95
CA THR A 162 0.00 -15.47 12.49
C THR A 162 0.90 -14.30 12.16
N SER A 163 2.21 -14.58 12.09
CA SER A 163 3.19 -13.66 11.51
C SER A 163 3.78 -14.29 10.24
N PHE A 164 3.68 -13.59 9.12
CA PHE A 164 4.18 -14.08 7.84
C PHE A 164 4.59 -12.93 6.91
N ASN A 165 5.49 -13.23 5.96
CA ASN A 165 5.86 -12.34 4.88
C ASN A 165 5.19 -12.81 3.58
N LEU A 166 4.61 -11.89 2.82
CA LEU A 166 4.03 -12.15 1.49
C LEU A 166 4.66 -11.22 0.48
N ARG A 167 5.24 -11.79 -0.58
CA ARG A 167 5.87 -11.09 -1.69
C ARG A 167 5.15 -11.40 -2.99
N ASN A 168 4.60 -10.37 -3.64
CA ASN A 168 3.79 -10.47 -4.86
C ASN A 168 4.19 -9.37 -5.87
N TYR A 169 5.44 -9.33 -6.32
CA TYR A 169 5.85 -8.48 -7.43
C TYR A 169 5.54 -9.14 -8.78
N ARG A 170 5.21 -8.34 -9.80
CA ARG A 170 4.67 -8.82 -11.09
C ARG A 170 5.52 -9.86 -11.80
N GLU A 171 6.84 -9.67 -11.83
CA GLU A 171 7.76 -10.51 -12.62
C GLU A 171 8.37 -11.67 -11.82
N SER A 172 7.95 -11.85 -10.58
CA SER A 172 8.46 -12.87 -9.68
C SER A 172 7.37 -13.86 -9.27
N PRO A 173 7.69 -15.08 -8.88
CA PRO A 173 6.76 -15.95 -8.19
C PRO A 173 6.17 -15.26 -6.96
N VAL A 174 4.95 -15.62 -6.58
CA VAL A 174 4.39 -15.20 -5.30
C VAL A 174 5.00 -16.04 -4.21
N GLU A 175 5.57 -15.40 -3.20
CA GLU A 175 6.24 -16.08 -2.09
C GLU A 175 5.55 -15.77 -0.77
N VAL A 176 5.23 -16.83 -0.02
CA VAL A 176 4.63 -16.75 1.33
C VAL A 176 5.56 -17.46 2.28
N VAL A 177 6.13 -16.74 3.24
CA VAL A 177 6.99 -17.31 4.29
C VAL A 177 6.27 -17.22 5.62
N LEU A 178 6.05 -18.37 6.26
CA LEU A 178 5.43 -18.42 7.57
C LEU A 178 6.47 -18.35 8.68
N ILE A 179 6.34 -17.37 9.56
CA ILE A 179 7.22 -17.18 10.72
C ILE A 179 6.60 -17.83 11.96
N GLU A 180 5.35 -17.52 12.27
CA GLU A 180 4.66 -18.05 13.45
C GLU A 180 3.19 -18.32 13.13
N GLY A 181 2.61 -19.38 13.74
CA GLY A 181 1.22 -19.76 13.63
C GLY A 181 0.94 -20.74 12.49
N SER A 182 -0.13 -20.54 11.72
CA SER A 182 -0.52 -21.37 10.57
C SER A 182 -1.13 -20.54 9.47
N VAL A 183 -0.76 -20.84 8.24
CA VAL A 183 -1.24 -20.15 7.02
C VAL A 183 -1.67 -21.19 6.01
N GLU A 184 -2.83 -20.99 5.40
CA GLU A 184 -3.29 -21.76 4.25
C GLU A 184 -3.18 -20.93 2.98
N VAL A 185 -2.40 -21.44 2.01
CA VAL A 185 -2.20 -20.82 0.69
C VAL A 185 -3.18 -21.46 -0.28
N HIS A 186 -4.02 -20.65 -0.90
CA HIS A 186 -5.01 -21.05 -1.91
C HIS A 186 -4.55 -20.59 -3.28
N THR A 187 -4.37 -21.51 -4.20
CA THR A 187 -4.11 -21.27 -5.62
C THR A 187 -5.30 -21.73 -6.46
N SER A 188 -5.20 -21.82 -7.79
CA SER A 188 -6.28 -22.29 -8.67
C SER A 188 -6.67 -23.74 -8.36
N GLY A 189 -7.56 -23.92 -7.37
CA GLY A 189 -8.13 -25.23 -7.01
C GLY A 189 -7.27 -26.08 -6.07
N LYS A 190 -6.17 -25.58 -5.53
CA LYS A 190 -5.31 -26.27 -4.56
C LYS A 190 -5.17 -25.46 -3.28
N HIS A 191 -5.08 -26.17 -2.16
CA HIS A 191 -4.83 -25.59 -0.84
C HIS A 191 -3.60 -26.23 -0.23
N HIS A 192 -2.77 -25.45 0.41
CA HIS A 192 -1.58 -25.95 1.11
C HIS A 192 -1.40 -25.24 2.45
N MET A 193 -1.32 -26.05 3.52
CA MET A 193 -1.06 -25.54 4.87
C MET A 193 0.44 -25.45 5.11
N LEU A 194 0.93 -24.25 5.43
CA LEU A 194 2.32 -24.02 5.81
C LEU A 194 2.54 -24.23 7.31
N LYS A 195 3.76 -24.69 7.62
CA LYS A 195 4.30 -24.73 8.98
C LYS A 195 5.31 -23.60 9.18
N PRO A 196 5.52 -23.13 10.43
CA PRO A 196 6.58 -22.17 10.71
C PRO A 196 7.94 -22.61 10.13
N GLY A 197 8.67 -21.70 9.51
CA GLY A 197 9.93 -21.97 8.82
C GLY A 197 9.77 -22.39 7.37
N GLN A 198 8.54 -22.44 6.81
CA GLN A 198 8.31 -22.82 5.41
C GLN A 198 8.05 -21.62 4.51
N LEU A 199 8.56 -21.73 3.30
CA LEU A 199 8.26 -20.89 2.14
C LEU A 199 7.39 -21.67 1.16
N ALA A 200 6.27 -21.07 0.76
CA ALA A 200 5.52 -21.44 -0.44
C ALA A 200 5.87 -20.48 -1.57
N SER A 201 6.32 -20.99 -2.69
CA SER A 201 6.61 -20.21 -3.91
C SER A 201 5.66 -20.66 -5.03
N TYR A 202 4.81 -19.77 -5.49
CA TYR A 202 3.82 -20.03 -6.54
C TYR A 202 4.17 -19.32 -7.84
N ASN A 203 4.34 -20.11 -8.90
CA ASN A 203 4.48 -19.63 -10.26
C ASN A 203 3.17 -19.80 -11.02
N ALA A 204 2.48 -18.69 -11.30
CA ALA A 204 1.20 -18.68 -11.97
C ALA A 204 1.26 -19.14 -13.44
N GLN A 205 2.38 -18.91 -14.15
CA GLN A 205 2.55 -19.31 -15.54
C GLN A 205 2.55 -20.84 -15.71
N GLY A 206 3.11 -21.58 -14.73
CA GLY A 206 3.14 -23.03 -14.74
C GLY A 206 2.15 -23.68 -13.77
N ASP A 207 1.29 -22.94 -13.11
CA ASP A 207 0.40 -23.40 -12.00
C ASP A 207 1.16 -24.31 -11.00
N THR A 208 2.36 -23.89 -10.63
CA THR A 208 3.26 -24.71 -9.79
C THR A 208 3.45 -24.07 -8.44
N LEU A 209 3.04 -24.76 -7.39
CA LEU A 209 3.33 -24.44 -6.00
C LEU A 209 4.46 -25.33 -5.49
N ARG A 210 5.55 -24.71 -5.00
CA ARG A 210 6.66 -25.39 -4.35
C ARG A 210 6.70 -24.96 -2.90
N VAL A 211 6.95 -25.92 -1.99
CA VAL A 211 7.09 -25.66 -0.56
C VAL A 211 8.44 -26.22 -0.11
N GLN A 212 9.19 -25.43 0.66
CA GLN A 212 10.48 -25.79 1.19
C GLN A 212 10.73 -25.12 2.54
N ASP A 213 11.58 -25.73 3.36
CA ASP A 213 12.05 -25.13 4.61
C ASP A 213 13.10 -24.05 4.31
N VAL A 214 13.02 -22.92 5.01
CA VAL A 214 13.90 -21.76 4.78
C VAL A 214 14.33 -21.12 6.10
N ASN A 215 15.44 -20.38 6.05
CA ASN A 215 15.78 -19.43 7.11
C ASN A 215 14.90 -18.17 6.96
N THR A 216 13.89 -18.05 7.80
CA THR A 216 12.92 -16.94 7.75
C THR A 216 13.56 -15.57 7.96
N ALA A 217 14.70 -15.48 8.65
CA ALA A 217 15.41 -14.22 8.87
C ALA A 217 15.83 -13.54 7.54
N LEU A 218 16.07 -14.31 6.48
CA LEU A 218 16.41 -13.75 5.16
C LEU A 218 15.24 -13.03 4.50
N TYR A 219 14.01 -13.45 4.82
CA TYR A 219 12.77 -12.90 4.26
C TYR A 219 12.17 -11.77 5.11
N THR A 220 12.65 -11.62 6.35
CA THR A 220 12.18 -10.58 7.28
C THR A 220 13.23 -9.51 7.55
N ALA A 221 14.46 -9.68 7.06
CA ALA A 221 15.58 -8.77 7.24
C ALA A 221 15.25 -7.33 6.82
N TRP A 222 14.48 -7.17 5.76
CA TRP A 222 14.07 -5.86 5.26
C TRP A 222 13.18 -5.10 6.27
N HIS A 223 12.39 -5.83 7.07
CA HIS A 223 11.50 -5.29 8.12
C HIS A 223 12.27 -5.10 9.43
N THR A 224 13.03 -6.10 9.89
CA THR A 224 13.76 -6.07 11.17
C THR A 224 15.00 -5.19 11.14
N GLY A 225 15.51 -4.85 9.94
CA GLY A 225 16.79 -4.16 9.77
C GLY A 225 18.02 -5.02 10.11
N GLN A 226 17.83 -6.31 10.38
CA GLN A 226 18.91 -7.26 10.68
C GLN A 226 19.35 -7.96 9.41
N VAL A 227 20.63 -7.83 9.07
CA VAL A 227 21.24 -8.57 7.95
C VAL A 227 22.03 -9.74 8.55
N THR A 228 21.62 -10.96 8.24
CA THR A 228 22.32 -12.17 8.65
C THR A 228 23.24 -12.62 7.51
N PHE A 229 24.55 -12.59 7.73
CA PHE A 229 25.53 -13.13 6.78
C PHE A 229 25.78 -14.60 7.13
N ASN A 230 25.23 -15.52 6.35
CA ASN A 230 25.59 -16.92 6.44
C ASN A 230 26.79 -17.19 5.53
N GLU A 231 27.97 -17.34 6.12
CA GLU A 231 29.20 -17.87 5.49
C GLU A 231 29.56 -17.29 4.11
N CYS A 232 29.16 -16.08 3.80
CA CYS A 232 29.60 -15.39 2.59
C CYS A 232 30.96 -14.74 2.88
N PRO A 233 32.07 -15.19 2.28
CA PRO A 233 33.34 -14.48 2.40
C PRO A 233 33.16 -13.08 1.82
N LEU A 234 33.42 -12.05 2.63
CA LEU A 234 33.55 -10.69 2.13
C LEU A 234 34.72 -10.69 1.15
N ARG A 235 34.46 -10.45 -0.12
CA ARG A 235 35.53 -10.16 -1.09
C ARG A 235 35.79 -8.66 -1.02
N ASP A 236 37.03 -8.31 -0.77
CA ASP A 236 37.58 -6.96 -0.86
C ASP A 236 37.38 -6.36 -2.25
#